data_00922d6043900f832ff24357c1b4fb8a
#
_entry.id   00922d6043900f832ff24357c1b4fb8a
#
_cell.length_a   1.000
_cell.length_b   1.000
_cell.length_c   1.000
_cell.angle_alpha   90.00
_cell.angle_beta   90.00
_cell.angle_gamma   90.00
#
_symmetry.space_group_name_H-M   'P 1'
#
loop_
_entity.id
_entity.type
_entity.pdbx_description
1 polymer ?
#
loop_
_entity_poly.entity_id
_entity_poly.type
_entity_poly.pdbx_seq_one_letter_code
_entity_poly.pdbx_strand_id
1 'polypeptide(L)'
;MWAEAKETSNHGFSFREPVPTVRAEFRRPFPHIPKELCVALLATTPQPAPKPILIRVGGGRTTPVTIVVPPGTRLSFQNTDPFKHRLYGVDIKTFAAAEQGQGATREWTPSAPGTYEIRDEAAPSLRMWIVAEPNVASITYPSLKGDFSVNVEAAGEYTLQAFFAGKKVGDAVPVKVDAADVELRAAIRVMDQKTADAEEKASDEKAAKAQKAEDTK
;
A
#
# COMPACT_ATOMS: atom_id res chain seq x y z
N MET A 1 7.85 23.73 33.05
CA MET A 1 7.45 23.25 31.68
C MET A 1 6.26 22.28 31.69
N TRP A 2 6.14 21.38 32.69
CA TRP A 2 4.95 20.51 32.84
C TRP A 2 3.72 21.20 33.40
N ALA A 3 3.89 22.27 34.15
CA ALA A 3 2.81 23.04 34.74
C ALA A 3 2.02 23.87 33.72
N GLU A 4 2.70 24.48 32.75
CA GLU A 4 2.04 25.26 31.68
C GLU A 4 1.19 24.42 30.75
N ALA A 5 1.60 23.17 30.46
CA ALA A 5 0.80 22.26 29.64
C ALA A 5 -0.50 21.82 30.35
N LYS A 6 -0.55 21.92 31.68
CA LYS A 6 -1.73 21.56 32.48
C LYS A 6 -2.76 22.69 32.55
N GLU A 7 -2.32 23.95 32.44
CA GLU A 7 -3.21 25.11 32.55
C GLU A 7 -3.98 25.39 31.23
N THR A 8 -3.43 24.99 30.09
CA THR A 8 -4.07 25.18 28.79
C THR A 8 -5.06 24.06 28.41
N SER A 9 -5.08 22.94 29.13
CA SER A 9 -5.96 21.81 28.84
C SER A 9 -7.18 21.74 29.79
N ASN A 10 -7.96 22.81 29.89
CA ASN A 10 -9.18 22.82 30.68
C ASN A 10 -10.36 22.04 30.07
N HIS A 11 -10.13 21.28 29.02
CA HIS A 11 -11.11 20.41 28.37
C HIS A 11 -10.52 19.01 28.27
N GLY A 12 -10.70 18.22 29.31
CA GLY A 12 -10.23 16.86 29.40
C GLY A 12 -10.43 16.08 28.12
N PHE A 13 -9.36 15.54 27.57
CA PHE A 13 -9.21 14.78 26.33
C PHE A 13 -8.64 15.55 25.12
N SER A 14 -7.54 16.26 25.30
CA SER A 14 -6.72 16.72 24.18
C SER A 14 -5.71 15.66 23.66
N PHE A 15 -6.08 14.39 23.64
CA PHE A 15 -5.25 13.32 23.04
C PHE A 15 -4.95 13.52 21.56
N ARG A 16 -5.56 14.51 20.94
CA ARG A 16 -5.44 14.78 19.50
C ARG A 16 -4.66 16.03 19.15
N GLU A 17 -4.33 16.86 20.13
CA GLU A 17 -3.49 18.02 19.88
C GLU A 17 -2.02 17.60 19.88
N PRO A 18 -1.27 17.92 18.82
CA PRO A 18 0.14 17.62 18.80
C PRO A 18 0.82 18.41 19.93
N VAL A 19 1.44 17.71 20.86
CA VAL A 19 2.23 18.33 21.92
C VAL A 19 3.26 19.25 21.29
N PRO A 20 3.36 20.53 21.65
CA PRO A 20 4.26 21.50 21.03
C PRO A 20 5.73 21.06 20.98
N THR A 21 6.11 20.19 21.93
CA THR A 21 7.46 19.64 22.06
C THR A 21 7.79 18.49 21.12
N VAL A 22 6.77 17.90 20.44
CA VAL A 22 7.02 16.85 19.46
C VAL A 22 7.49 17.47 18.16
N ARG A 23 8.71 17.12 17.73
CA ARG A 23 9.28 17.59 16.46
C ARG A 23 8.35 17.25 15.31
N ALA A 24 8.26 18.12 14.29
CA ALA A 24 7.35 17.98 13.17
C ALA A 24 7.50 16.63 12.45
N GLU A 25 8.70 16.12 12.37
CA GLU A 25 9.05 14.80 11.81
C GLU A 25 8.39 13.63 12.52
N PHE A 26 8.12 13.74 13.83
CA PHE A 26 7.46 12.70 14.65
C PHE A 26 5.95 12.91 14.79
N ARG A 27 5.39 13.99 14.23
CA ARG A 27 3.94 14.24 14.27
C ARG A 27 3.16 13.42 13.27
N ARG A 28 3.82 12.81 12.28
CA ARG A 28 3.19 11.92 11.31
C ARG A 28 3.38 10.49 11.76
N PRO A 29 2.31 9.68 11.79
CA PRO A 29 2.48 8.25 12.01
C PRO A 29 3.34 7.70 10.88
N PHE A 30 4.43 7.01 11.23
CA PHE A 30 5.21 6.29 10.24
C PHE A 30 4.37 5.16 9.62
N PRO A 31 4.47 4.92 8.31
CA PRO A 31 3.81 3.79 7.69
C PRO A 31 4.32 2.49 8.33
N HIS A 32 3.42 1.56 8.56
CA HIS A 32 3.78 0.24 9.06
C HIS A 32 4.21 -0.62 7.87
N ILE A 33 5.47 -0.48 7.47
CA ILE A 33 6.06 -1.11 6.27
C ILE A 33 5.62 -2.58 6.08
N PRO A 34 5.66 -3.46 7.11
CA PRO A 34 5.26 -4.86 6.94
C PRO A 34 3.81 -5.11 6.53
N LYS A 35 2.96 -4.09 6.56
CA LYS A 35 1.54 -4.24 6.19
C LYS A 35 1.09 -3.29 5.07
N GLU A 36 1.79 -2.18 4.93
CA GLU A 36 1.40 -1.10 4.02
C GLU A 36 2.17 -1.15 2.71
N LEU A 37 3.43 -1.61 2.73
CA LEU A 37 4.27 -1.76 1.55
C LEU A 37 4.16 -3.20 1.04
N CYS A 38 3.62 -3.37 -0.17
CA CYS A 38 3.58 -4.64 -0.88
C CYS A 38 4.65 -4.66 -1.96
N VAL A 39 5.48 -5.68 -2.00
CA VAL A 39 6.43 -5.93 -3.08
C VAL A 39 5.86 -7.03 -3.96
N ALA A 40 5.65 -6.72 -5.24
CA ALA A 40 5.13 -7.66 -6.23
C ALA A 40 6.21 -8.06 -7.22
N LEU A 41 6.25 -9.35 -7.56
CA LEU A 41 7.01 -9.90 -8.66
C LEU A 41 6.10 -9.99 -9.86
N LEU A 42 6.38 -9.20 -10.89
CA LEU A 42 5.59 -9.11 -12.11
C LEU A 42 6.24 -9.95 -13.21
N ALA A 43 5.47 -10.86 -13.78
CA ALA A 43 5.87 -11.64 -14.95
C ALA A 43 5.72 -10.83 -16.25
N THR A 44 6.26 -11.34 -17.34
CA THR A 44 6.07 -10.76 -18.69
C THR A 44 4.69 -11.03 -19.28
N THR A 45 3.99 -12.02 -18.75
CA THR A 45 2.65 -12.44 -19.22
C THR A 45 1.63 -12.40 -18.08
N PRO A 46 0.33 -12.21 -18.38
CA PRO A 46 -0.73 -12.29 -17.37
C PRO A 46 -0.70 -13.62 -16.62
N GLN A 47 -0.93 -13.54 -15.32
CA GLN A 47 -0.93 -14.70 -14.43
C GLN A 47 -2.37 -15.08 -14.05
N PRO A 48 -2.65 -16.38 -13.83
CA PRO A 48 -3.96 -16.82 -13.36
C PRO A 48 -4.23 -16.28 -11.95
N ALA A 49 -5.50 -16.10 -11.61
CA ALA A 49 -5.89 -15.72 -10.27
C ALA A 49 -5.45 -16.79 -9.24
N PRO A 50 -4.81 -16.41 -8.15
CA PRO A 50 -4.41 -17.35 -7.10
C PRO A 50 -5.62 -17.89 -6.34
N LYS A 51 -5.37 -18.81 -5.39
CA LYS A 51 -6.38 -19.23 -4.40
C LYS A 51 -6.94 -18.00 -3.65
N PRO A 52 -8.18 -18.11 -3.11
CA PRO A 52 -8.76 -17.03 -2.32
C PRO A 52 -7.82 -16.52 -1.22
N ILE A 53 -7.71 -15.20 -1.09
CA ILE A 53 -6.83 -14.55 -0.12
C ILE A 53 -7.66 -14.02 1.03
N LEU A 54 -7.29 -14.41 2.25
CA LEU A 54 -7.92 -13.93 3.47
C LEU A 54 -7.31 -12.59 3.90
N ILE A 55 -8.17 -11.59 4.06
CA ILE A 55 -7.83 -10.26 4.58
C ILE A 55 -8.50 -10.13 5.95
N ARG A 56 -7.70 -9.92 6.98
CA ARG A 56 -8.22 -9.68 8.33
C ARG A 56 -8.55 -8.22 8.53
N VAL A 57 -9.72 -7.96 9.09
CA VAL A 57 -10.19 -6.62 9.46
C VAL A 57 -10.24 -6.54 10.97
N GLY A 58 -9.42 -5.68 11.56
CA GLY A 58 -9.37 -5.57 13.02
C GLY A 58 -8.44 -4.48 13.50
N GLY A 59 -8.73 -3.92 14.68
CA GLY A 59 -7.95 -2.83 15.25
C GLY A 59 -7.95 -1.56 14.38
N GLY A 60 -9.04 -1.28 13.68
CA GLY A 60 -9.18 -0.10 12.82
C GLY A 60 -8.37 -0.14 11.51
N ARG A 61 -7.91 -1.32 11.10
CA ARG A 61 -7.14 -1.53 9.85
C ARG A 61 -7.40 -2.89 9.22
N THR A 62 -6.95 -3.07 7.99
CA THR A 62 -6.84 -4.38 7.36
C THR A 62 -5.43 -4.94 7.49
N THR A 63 -5.30 -6.24 7.34
CA THR A 63 -4.02 -6.91 7.21
C THR A 63 -4.10 -7.87 6.02
N PRO A 64 -3.39 -7.56 4.91
CA PRO A 64 -2.57 -6.36 4.68
C PRO A 64 -3.39 -5.08 4.44
N VAL A 65 -2.73 -3.92 4.40
CA VAL A 65 -3.31 -2.61 4.02
C VAL A 65 -3.23 -2.37 2.52
N THR A 66 -2.12 -2.75 1.90
CA THR A 66 -1.95 -2.75 0.43
C THR A 66 -1.74 -4.18 -0.05
N ILE A 67 -2.49 -4.58 -1.09
CA ILE A 67 -2.32 -5.87 -1.74
C ILE A 67 -2.32 -5.71 -3.26
N VAL A 68 -1.49 -6.50 -3.93
CA VAL A 68 -1.41 -6.54 -5.40
C VAL A 68 -1.78 -7.94 -5.86
N VAL A 69 -2.76 -8.06 -6.74
CA VAL A 69 -3.31 -9.37 -7.17
C VAL A 69 -3.71 -9.34 -8.64
N PRO A 70 -3.70 -10.46 -9.35
CA PRO A 70 -4.32 -10.54 -10.66
C PRO A 70 -5.84 -10.25 -10.59
N PRO A 71 -6.45 -9.62 -11.62
CA PRO A 71 -7.90 -9.55 -11.75
C PRO A 71 -8.52 -10.95 -11.66
N GLY A 72 -9.71 -11.05 -11.07
CA GLY A 72 -10.37 -12.34 -10.82
C GLY A 72 -9.99 -13.02 -9.50
N THR A 73 -9.01 -12.47 -8.76
CA THR A 73 -8.63 -12.98 -7.43
C THR A 73 -9.75 -12.75 -6.43
N ARG A 74 -10.21 -13.81 -5.77
CA ARG A 74 -11.20 -13.73 -4.69
C ARG A 74 -10.54 -13.25 -3.40
N LEU A 75 -11.02 -12.15 -2.86
CA LEU A 75 -10.58 -11.57 -1.58
C LEU A 75 -11.68 -11.79 -0.53
N SER A 76 -11.32 -12.38 0.60
CA SER A 76 -12.23 -12.70 1.70
C SER A 76 -11.89 -11.82 2.90
N PHE A 77 -12.76 -10.86 3.23
CA PHE A 77 -12.59 -9.94 4.36
C PHE A 77 -13.21 -10.55 5.61
N GLN A 78 -12.41 -10.87 6.61
CA GLN A 78 -12.87 -11.43 7.87
C GLN A 78 -12.78 -10.39 8.99
N ASN A 79 -13.91 -10.09 9.62
CA ASN A 79 -13.95 -9.25 10.82
C ASN A 79 -13.41 -10.02 12.02
N THR A 80 -12.32 -9.54 12.61
CA THR A 80 -11.72 -10.10 13.83
C THR A 80 -12.02 -9.28 15.09
N ASP A 81 -12.66 -8.11 14.94
CA ASP A 81 -13.06 -7.26 16.06
C ASP A 81 -14.37 -7.72 16.73
N PRO A 82 -14.60 -7.42 18.00
CA PRO A 82 -15.84 -7.74 18.69
C PRO A 82 -17.03 -6.86 18.27
N PHE A 83 -16.80 -5.82 17.48
CA PHE A 83 -17.82 -4.91 16.97
C PHE A 83 -18.05 -5.10 15.46
N LYS A 84 -19.16 -4.57 14.98
CA LYS A 84 -19.52 -4.66 13.57
C LYS A 84 -18.70 -3.68 12.73
N HIS A 85 -18.29 -4.11 11.57
CA HIS A 85 -17.73 -3.29 10.50
C HIS A 85 -18.78 -3.11 9.38
N ARG A 86 -18.64 -2.03 8.58
CA ARG A 86 -19.44 -1.77 7.39
C ARG A 86 -18.52 -1.39 6.23
N LEU A 87 -17.77 -2.38 5.75
CA LEU A 87 -16.84 -2.20 4.64
C LEU A 87 -17.56 -1.83 3.36
N TYR A 88 -16.98 -0.93 2.59
CA TYR A 88 -17.42 -0.56 1.25
C TYR A 88 -16.24 -0.20 0.35
N GLY A 89 -16.44 -0.37 -0.97
CA GLY A 89 -15.50 0.11 -1.97
C GLY A 89 -15.83 1.52 -2.43
N VAL A 90 -14.84 2.40 -2.45
CA VAL A 90 -15.01 3.76 -2.98
C VAL A 90 -15.28 3.66 -4.48
N ASP A 91 -16.42 4.18 -4.91
CA ASP A 91 -16.91 4.12 -6.30
C ASP A 91 -17.10 2.68 -6.86
N ILE A 92 -17.18 1.67 -5.97
CA ILE A 92 -17.37 0.26 -6.35
C ILE A 92 -18.79 -0.17 -6.03
N LYS A 93 -19.67 -0.15 -7.01
CA LYS A 93 -21.09 -0.53 -6.83
C LYS A 93 -21.27 -2.00 -6.36
N THR A 94 -20.38 -2.90 -6.76
CA THR A 94 -20.42 -4.33 -6.41
C THR A 94 -19.94 -4.61 -4.98
N PHE A 95 -19.41 -3.61 -4.28
CA PHE A 95 -18.98 -3.70 -2.88
C PHE A 95 -19.56 -2.55 -2.05
N ALA A 96 -20.88 -2.44 -2.03
CA ALA A 96 -21.61 -1.46 -1.24
C ALA A 96 -21.48 -1.75 0.26
N ALA A 97 -21.69 -0.74 1.12
CA ALA A 97 -21.62 -0.90 2.57
C ALA A 97 -22.60 -1.97 3.09
N ALA A 98 -22.12 -2.91 3.88
CA ALA A 98 -22.93 -3.92 4.52
C ALA A 98 -22.34 -4.31 5.87
N GLU A 99 -23.21 -4.58 6.86
CA GLU A 99 -22.78 -4.98 8.19
C GLU A 99 -22.10 -6.35 8.19
N GLN A 100 -21.01 -6.42 8.94
CA GLN A 100 -20.21 -7.62 9.11
C GLN A 100 -19.84 -7.77 10.59
N GLY A 101 -20.51 -8.68 11.29
CA GLY A 101 -20.26 -8.97 12.71
C GLY A 101 -18.93 -9.71 12.94
N GLN A 102 -18.58 -9.91 14.21
CA GLN A 102 -17.39 -10.65 14.61
C GLN A 102 -17.34 -12.05 13.97
N GLY A 103 -16.18 -12.42 13.43
CA GLY A 103 -15.95 -13.71 12.76
C GLY A 103 -16.58 -13.84 11.36
N ALA A 104 -17.49 -12.95 10.99
CA ALA A 104 -18.11 -12.97 9.68
C ALA A 104 -17.09 -12.66 8.57
N THR A 105 -17.32 -13.28 7.41
CA THR A 105 -16.49 -13.09 6.22
C THR A 105 -17.34 -12.56 5.08
N ARG A 106 -16.78 -11.61 4.33
CA ARG A 106 -17.38 -11.08 3.12
C ARG A 106 -16.41 -11.17 1.97
N GLU A 107 -16.88 -11.57 0.80
CA GLU A 107 -16.05 -11.76 -0.38
C GLU A 107 -16.26 -10.65 -1.41
N TRP A 108 -15.19 -10.36 -2.13
CA TRP A 108 -15.20 -9.50 -3.31
C TRP A 108 -14.07 -9.88 -4.26
N THR A 109 -14.25 -9.57 -5.55
CA THR A 109 -13.29 -9.90 -6.61
C THR A 109 -13.12 -8.70 -7.54
N PRO A 110 -11.89 -8.16 -7.70
CA PRO A 110 -11.62 -7.16 -8.72
C PRO A 110 -11.76 -7.78 -10.11
N SER A 111 -12.70 -7.30 -10.92
CA SER A 111 -13.01 -7.86 -12.24
C SER A 111 -12.12 -7.31 -13.36
N ALA A 112 -11.47 -6.18 -13.15
CA ALA A 112 -10.64 -5.49 -14.14
C ALA A 112 -9.32 -4.99 -13.52
N PRO A 113 -8.29 -4.75 -14.31
CA PRO A 113 -7.09 -4.06 -13.85
C PRO A 113 -7.42 -2.65 -13.32
N GLY A 114 -6.74 -2.24 -12.27
CA GLY A 114 -6.97 -0.93 -11.65
C GLY A 114 -6.65 -0.90 -10.17
N THR A 115 -6.83 0.25 -9.56
CA THR A 115 -6.67 0.46 -8.12
C THR A 115 -8.02 0.67 -7.47
N TYR A 116 -8.27 -0.05 -6.40
CA TYR A 116 -9.52 -0.05 -5.65
C TYR A 116 -9.24 0.32 -4.20
N GLU A 117 -10.02 1.24 -3.65
CA GLU A 117 -9.95 1.64 -2.25
C GLU A 117 -11.12 1.03 -1.49
N ILE A 118 -10.82 0.37 -0.38
CA ILE A 118 -11.82 -0.15 0.57
C ILE A 118 -11.76 0.70 1.84
N ARG A 119 -12.92 1.11 2.30
CA ARG A 119 -13.11 1.87 3.54
C ARG A 119 -14.15 1.21 4.43
N ASP A 120 -14.29 1.75 5.63
CA ASP A 120 -15.27 1.32 6.62
C ASP A 120 -16.05 2.51 7.16
N GLU A 121 -17.38 2.41 7.18
CA GLU A 121 -18.23 3.45 7.78
C GLU A 121 -18.12 3.45 9.31
N ALA A 122 -17.89 2.28 9.95
CA ALA A 122 -17.78 2.16 11.40
C ALA A 122 -16.39 2.57 11.92
N ALA A 123 -15.34 2.46 11.09
CA ALA A 123 -13.97 2.84 11.42
C ALA A 123 -13.39 3.74 10.31
N PRO A 124 -13.65 5.06 10.32
CA PRO A 124 -13.28 5.97 9.23
C PRO A 124 -11.78 6.07 8.94
N SER A 125 -10.93 5.66 9.91
CA SER A 125 -9.48 5.57 9.73
C SER A 125 -9.04 4.38 8.89
N LEU A 126 -9.90 3.35 8.76
CA LEU A 126 -9.61 2.15 8.00
C LEU A 126 -9.57 2.47 6.50
N ARG A 127 -8.43 2.19 5.89
CA ARG A 127 -8.23 2.25 4.45
C ARG A 127 -7.44 1.03 4.02
N MET A 128 -7.85 0.46 2.91
CA MET A 128 -7.13 -0.61 2.24
C MET A 128 -7.06 -0.32 0.75
N TRP A 129 -5.95 -0.68 0.16
CA TRP A 129 -5.69 -0.54 -1.26
C TRP A 129 -5.51 -1.90 -1.92
N ILE A 130 -6.27 -2.14 -2.98
CA ILE A 130 -6.18 -3.33 -3.80
C ILE A 130 -5.75 -2.89 -5.19
N VAL A 131 -4.59 -3.34 -5.64
CA VAL A 131 -4.11 -3.09 -7.00
C VAL A 131 -4.32 -4.37 -7.80
N ALA A 132 -5.21 -4.33 -8.76
CA ALA A 132 -5.42 -5.43 -9.69
C ALA A 132 -4.46 -5.28 -10.88
N GLU A 133 -3.38 -6.07 -10.86
CA GLU A 133 -2.31 -6.04 -11.86
C GLU A 133 -2.24 -7.43 -12.53
N PRO A 134 -2.47 -7.54 -13.86
CA PRO A 134 -2.58 -8.85 -14.52
C PRO A 134 -1.33 -9.74 -14.42
N ASN A 135 -0.16 -9.12 -14.34
CA ASN A 135 1.12 -9.82 -14.44
C ASN A 135 1.71 -10.26 -13.09
N VAL A 136 0.95 -10.17 -11.99
CA VAL A 136 1.46 -10.52 -10.67
C VAL A 136 1.67 -12.03 -10.55
N ALA A 137 2.92 -12.45 -10.46
CA ALA A 137 3.29 -13.84 -10.22
C ALA A 137 3.34 -14.17 -8.72
N SER A 138 3.85 -13.25 -7.90
CA SER A 138 3.94 -13.44 -6.45
C SER A 138 4.00 -12.09 -5.74
N ILE A 139 3.63 -12.07 -4.45
CA ILE A 139 3.72 -10.88 -3.59
C ILE A 139 4.38 -11.23 -2.27
N THR A 140 5.01 -10.25 -1.67
CA THR A 140 5.60 -10.35 -0.33
C THR A 140 5.52 -9.02 0.40
N TYR A 141 5.76 -9.06 1.70
CA TYR A 141 5.78 -7.89 2.57
C TYR A 141 7.13 -7.82 3.29
N PRO A 142 7.81 -6.67 3.27
CA PRO A 142 9.08 -6.53 3.94
C PRO A 142 8.94 -6.63 5.48
N SER A 143 10.00 -7.02 6.14
CA SER A 143 10.13 -6.89 7.58
C SER A 143 10.25 -5.42 7.99
N LEU A 144 10.26 -5.12 9.31
CA LEU A 144 10.53 -3.77 9.81
C LEU A 144 11.91 -3.23 9.42
N LYS A 145 12.86 -4.12 9.10
CA LYS A 145 14.21 -3.76 8.63
C LYS A 145 14.27 -3.55 7.11
N GLY A 146 13.18 -3.90 6.40
CA GLY A 146 13.13 -3.85 4.95
C GLY A 146 13.50 -5.16 4.25
N ASP A 147 13.88 -6.20 5.00
CA ASP A 147 14.24 -7.50 4.41
C ASP A 147 12.96 -8.20 3.90
N PHE A 148 13.04 -8.79 2.73
CA PHE A 148 11.96 -9.59 2.16
C PHE A 148 12.50 -10.75 1.32
N SER A 149 11.69 -11.77 1.17
CA SER A 149 11.87 -12.85 0.22
C SER A 149 10.60 -13.08 -0.57
N VAL A 150 10.72 -13.47 -1.82
CA VAL A 150 9.59 -13.81 -2.68
C VAL A 150 9.87 -15.11 -3.39
N ASN A 151 8.91 -16.02 -3.39
CA ASN A 151 9.02 -17.30 -4.07
C ASN A 151 8.23 -17.24 -5.39
N VAL A 152 8.79 -17.86 -6.41
CA VAL A 152 8.14 -18.04 -7.71
C VAL A 152 8.34 -19.47 -8.18
N GLU A 153 7.34 -20.05 -8.83
CA GLU A 153 7.34 -21.46 -9.23
C GLU A 153 8.08 -21.70 -10.55
N ALA A 154 8.18 -20.68 -11.40
CA ALA A 154 8.76 -20.81 -12.73
C ALA A 154 10.03 -19.96 -12.89
N ALA A 155 11.02 -20.50 -13.57
CA ALA A 155 12.15 -19.72 -14.04
C ALA A 155 11.70 -18.75 -15.14
N GLY A 156 12.33 -17.57 -15.20
CA GLY A 156 11.96 -16.56 -16.21
C GLY A 156 12.46 -15.16 -15.88
N GLU A 157 12.02 -14.22 -16.70
CA GLU A 157 12.29 -12.81 -16.49
C GLU A 157 11.10 -12.16 -15.78
N TYR A 158 11.41 -11.45 -14.72
CA TYR A 158 10.45 -10.79 -13.85
C TYR A 158 10.86 -9.35 -13.58
N THR A 159 9.92 -8.58 -13.06
CA THR A 159 10.18 -7.23 -12.57
C THR A 159 9.67 -7.13 -11.14
N LEU A 160 10.54 -6.75 -10.20
CA LEU A 160 10.13 -6.39 -8.85
C LEU A 160 9.65 -4.95 -8.83
N GLN A 161 8.46 -4.73 -8.26
CA GLN A 161 7.86 -3.42 -8.09
C GLN A 161 7.25 -3.33 -6.70
N ALA A 162 7.57 -2.24 -6.00
CA ALA A 162 6.93 -1.91 -4.73
C ALA A 162 5.65 -1.11 -4.95
N PHE A 163 4.67 -1.33 -4.05
CA PHE A 163 3.37 -0.64 -4.06
C PHE A 163 3.04 -0.15 -2.65
N PHE A 164 2.64 1.10 -2.56
CA PHE A 164 2.22 1.74 -1.32
C PHE A 164 0.97 2.59 -1.56
N ALA A 165 -0.03 2.47 -0.69
CA ALA A 165 -1.29 3.21 -0.81
C ALA A 165 -1.92 3.17 -2.21
N GLY A 166 -1.88 2.00 -2.86
CA GLY A 166 -2.47 1.78 -4.18
C GLY A 166 -1.64 2.27 -5.37
N LYS A 167 -0.43 2.78 -5.14
CA LYS A 167 0.44 3.32 -6.19
C LYS A 167 1.75 2.54 -6.27
N LYS A 168 2.35 2.52 -7.46
CA LYS A 168 3.72 2.06 -7.67
C LYS A 168 4.66 3.07 -7.03
N VAL A 169 5.65 2.59 -6.28
CA VAL A 169 6.64 3.42 -5.58
C VAL A 169 8.04 2.87 -5.81
N GLY A 170 9.02 3.76 -5.94
CA GLY A 170 10.39 3.39 -6.25
C GLY A 170 10.56 2.83 -7.66
N ASP A 171 11.81 2.50 -7.99
CA ASP A 171 12.17 2.00 -9.30
C ASP A 171 11.80 0.52 -9.46
N ALA A 172 11.37 0.17 -10.67
CA ALA A 172 11.17 -1.22 -11.06
C ALA A 172 12.52 -1.91 -11.26
N VAL A 173 12.73 -3.06 -10.63
CA VAL A 173 13.99 -3.80 -10.69
C VAL A 173 13.80 -5.07 -11.53
N PRO A 174 14.46 -5.20 -12.70
CA PRO A 174 14.42 -6.43 -13.47
C PRO A 174 15.18 -7.55 -12.73
N VAL A 175 14.59 -8.73 -12.70
CA VAL A 175 15.14 -9.92 -12.04
C VAL A 175 14.99 -11.11 -12.97
N LYS A 176 16.08 -11.79 -13.22
CA LYS A 176 16.07 -13.09 -13.90
C LYS A 176 16.15 -14.20 -12.85
N VAL A 177 15.13 -15.06 -12.83
CA VAL A 177 15.06 -16.21 -11.95
C VAL A 177 15.42 -17.47 -12.75
N ASP A 178 16.45 -18.14 -12.31
CA ASP A 178 16.87 -19.44 -12.83
C ASP A 178 16.54 -20.53 -11.78
N ALA A 179 17.19 -21.68 -11.84
CA ALA A 179 16.96 -22.78 -10.90
C ALA A 179 17.56 -22.55 -9.49
N ALA A 180 18.31 -21.49 -9.29
CA ALA A 180 18.95 -21.14 -8.02
C ALA A 180 18.33 -19.89 -7.41
N ASP A 181 18.49 -19.72 -6.10
CA ASP A 181 18.07 -18.49 -5.40
C ASP A 181 18.83 -17.28 -5.95
N VAL A 182 18.09 -16.19 -6.12
CA VAL A 182 18.61 -14.92 -6.61
C VAL A 182 18.64 -13.91 -5.47
N GLU A 183 19.83 -13.44 -5.13
CA GLU A 183 20.00 -12.39 -4.13
C GLU A 183 20.10 -11.00 -4.81
N LEU A 184 19.30 -10.05 -4.34
CA LEU A 184 19.39 -8.67 -4.82
C LEU A 184 20.61 -7.98 -4.22
N ARG A 185 21.51 -7.49 -5.09
CA ARG A 185 22.74 -6.80 -4.68
C ARG A 185 22.50 -5.37 -4.18
N ALA A 186 21.37 -4.77 -4.50
CA ALA A 186 21.03 -3.41 -4.12
C ALA A 186 19.62 -3.36 -3.52
N ALA A 187 19.43 -2.48 -2.53
CA ALA A 187 18.12 -2.22 -1.95
C ALA A 187 17.21 -1.51 -2.95
N ILE A 188 15.93 -1.89 -2.95
CA ILE A 188 14.89 -1.16 -3.68
C ILE A 188 14.66 0.16 -2.90
N ARG A 189 14.89 1.29 -3.55
CA ARG A 189 14.62 2.60 -2.97
C ARG A 189 13.14 2.93 -3.16
N VAL A 190 12.43 3.05 -2.06
CA VAL A 190 11.04 3.50 -2.04
C VAL A 190 11.06 4.96 -1.62
N MET A 191 10.77 5.87 -2.56
CA MET A 191 10.71 7.30 -2.27
C MET A 191 9.33 7.68 -1.74
N ASP A 192 9.28 8.62 -0.79
CA ASP A 192 8.02 9.25 -0.39
C ASP A 192 7.46 10.02 -1.59
N GLN A 193 6.15 9.93 -1.82
CA GLN A 193 5.46 10.50 -2.98
C GLN A 193 5.73 12.00 -3.16
N LYS A 194 5.92 12.75 -2.05
CA LYS A 194 6.30 14.16 -2.12
C LYS A 194 7.69 14.39 -2.71
N THR A 195 8.60 13.46 -2.47
CA THR A 195 9.97 13.53 -3.01
C THR A 195 9.97 13.13 -4.49
N ALA A 196 9.17 12.12 -4.86
CA ALA A 196 8.98 11.72 -6.25
C ALA A 196 8.32 12.82 -7.09
N ASP A 197 7.22 13.41 -6.60
CA ASP A 197 6.52 14.53 -7.26
C ASP A 197 7.41 15.78 -7.39
N ALA A 198 8.32 16.00 -6.44
CA ALA A 198 9.28 17.11 -6.47
C ALA A 198 10.42 16.87 -7.47
N GLU A 199 10.90 15.62 -7.56
CA GLU A 199 11.93 15.22 -8.53
C GLU A 199 11.39 15.18 -9.96
N GLU A 200 10.15 14.72 -10.16
CA GLU A 200 9.47 14.75 -11.45
C GLU A 200 9.30 16.18 -11.96
N LYS A 201 8.80 17.10 -11.11
CA LYS A 201 8.71 18.52 -11.45
C LYS A 201 10.05 19.17 -11.75
N ALA A 202 11.08 18.82 -10.97
CA ALA A 202 12.43 19.32 -11.20
C ALA A 202 13.05 18.79 -12.50
N SER A 203 12.73 17.55 -12.87
CA SER A 203 13.11 16.91 -14.13
C SER A 203 12.41 17.58 -15.32
N ASP A 204 11.11 17.83 -15.22
CA ASP A 204 10.31 18.47 -16.26
C ASP A 204 10.73 19.93 -16.49
N GLU A 205 11.02 20.68 -15.40
CA GLU A 205 11.56 22.03 -15.51
C GLU A 205 12.95 22.05 -16.19
N LYS A 206 13.77 21.05 -15.91
CA LYS A 206 15.10 20.93 -16.52
C LYS A 206 15.02 20.58 -17.99
N ALA A 207 14.10 19.68 -18.36
CA ALA A 207 13.84 19.34 -19.76
C ALA A 207 13.27 20.53 -20.56
N ALA A 208 12.32 21.26 -19.99
CA ALA A 208 11.75 22.46 -20.60
C ALA A 208 12.76 23.59 -20.78
N LYS A 209 13.70 23.75 -19.83
CA LYS A 209 14.81 24.73 -19.95
C LYS A 209 15.83 24.33 -21.01
N ALA A 210 16.11 23.02 -21.14
CA ALA A 210 17.03 22.52 -22.18
C ALA A 210 16.45 22.72 -23.58
N GLN A 211 15.16 22.43 -23.76
CA GLN A 211 14.45 22.60 -25.04
C GLN A 211 14.38 24.08 -25.48
N LYS A 212 14.15 24.99 -24.53
CA LYS A 212 14.15 26.43 -24.80
C LYS A 212 15.52 27.00 -25.17
N ALA A 213 16.60 26.35 -24.70
CA ALA A 213 17.98 26.75 -25.05
C ALA A 213 18.40 26.26 -26.45
N GLU A 214 17.79 25.18 -26.97
CA GLU A 214 17.99 24.68 -28.34
C GLU A 214 17.21 25.50 -29.37
N ASP A 215 16.00 25.94 -29.06
CA ASP A 215 15.16 26.76 -29.96
C ASP A 215 15.64 28.23 -30.12
N THR A 216 16.65 28.62 -29.36
CA THR A 216 17.19 30.00 -29.37
C THR A 216 18.55 30.11 -30.09
N LYS A 217 19.02 29.01 -30.71
CA LYS A 217 20.24 28.96 -31.55
C LYS A 217 19.90 28.81 -33.03
#